data_be0629c3aca65649a2f2c4c3b556a053
#
_entry.id   be0629c3aca65649a2f2c4c3b556a053
#
_cell.length_a   1.000
_cell.length_b   1.000
_cell.length_c   1.000
_cell.angle_alpha   90.00
_cell.angle_beta   90.00
_cell.angle_gamma   90.00
#
_symmetry.space_group_name_H-M   'P 1'
#
loop_
_entity.id
_entity.type
_entity.pdbx_description
1 polymer ?
#
loop_
_entity_poly.entity_id
_entity_poly.type
_entity_poly.pdbx_seq_one_letter_code
_entity_poly.pdbx_strand_id
1 'polypeptide(L)'
;MTELTLGSLFDGIGVFPLAAERNGITPIWASEIVPDAISITKRHFPDMAHLGDITKLDGGKIPPVDVITFGSPCQNLSQIGDKTGLNGAKSSLFYQAIRMIEEMRSANGNRFPAIAVWENVIGAMLSGDRMDYLAVLRAFTGAEIPVPASGRWADAGMVRGRRCDLAWRVLDAQHWSSPRLARRQRIFLVADFTGQRAGEILFKPRPVFQNSGLCSTGRLSAAAANRTDFIEAGRRIPIAQPFSGLRMRGGAKHRNLQMFLRSFGKRTDPFPTLLASELHPFAFWYEDDPIGGCVRFPTETECERLMGLPEDWTKYGADGKEICSTNRYTALGNAIALPCAAYIMAGIAEALGK
;
A
#
# COMPACT_ATOMS: atom_id res chain seq x y z
N MET A 1 24.06 13.89 -11.69
CA MET A 1 23.20 13.46 -10.57
C MET A 1 23.34 11.96 -10.48
N THR A 2 23.66 11.41 -9.31
CA THR A 2 23.66 9.96 -9.10
C THR A 2 22.22 9.49 -9.15
N GLU A 3 21.95 8.42 -9.88
CA GLU A 3 20.65 7.78 -9.97
C GLU A 3 20.25 7.23 -8.61
N LEU A 4 19.04 7.57 -8.13
CA LEU A 4 18.52 7.07 -6.87
C LEU A 4 18.06 5.63 -7.02
N THR A 5 18.28 4.82 -5.99
CA THR A 5 18.03 3.39 -6.00
C THR A 5 17.05 2.95 -4.91
N LEU A 6 16.27 1.89 -5.18
CA LEU A 6 15.26 1.36 -4.28
C LEU A 6 15.45 -0.14 -4.04
N GLY A 7 15.30 -0.54 -2.78
CA GLY A 7 15.05 -1.91 -2.35
C GLY A 7 13.66 -2.04 -1.73
N SER A 8 12.92 -3.07 -2.09
CA SER A 8 11.54 -3.30 -1.62
C SER A 8 11.44 -4.59 -0.82
N LEU A 9 11.02 -4.50 0.43
CA LEU A 9 10.79 -5.66 1.31
C LEU A 9 9.28 -5.92 1.40
N PHE A 10 8.89 -7.20 1.44
CA PHE A 10 7.48 -7.63 1.36
C PHE A 10 6.80 -7.03 0.14
N ASP A 11 7.47 -7.13 -0.99
CA ASP A 11 7.21 -6.35 -2.20
C ASP A 11 5.81 -6.59 -2.80
N GLY A 12 5.23 -7.77 -2.56
CA GLY A 12 3.96 -8.13 -3.16
C GLY A 12 4.05 -8.11 -4.69
N ILE A 13 3.20 -7.31 -5.32
CA ILE A 13 3.10 -7.19 -6.78
C ILE A 13 3.88 -6.00 -7.37
N GLY A 14 4.89 -5.48 -6.66
CA GLY A 14 5.79 -4.47 -7.21
C GLY A 14 5.23 -3.04 -7.24
N VAL A 15 4.34 -2.66 -6.34
CA VAL A 15 3.73 -1.33 -6.35
C VAL A 15 4.72 -0.22 -5.99
N PHE A 16 5.57 -0.45 -4.98
CA PHE A 16 6.63 0.51 -4.65
C PHE A 16 7.69 0.60 -5.76
N PRO A 17 8.19 -0.50 -6.33
CA PRO A 17 9.02 -0.46 -7.54
C PRO A 17 8.42 0.35 -8.69
N LEU A 18 7.15 0.11 -9.02
CA LEU A 18 6.46 0.86 -10.07
C LEU A 18 6.35 2.37 -9.76
N ALA A 19 6.03 2.70 -8.51
CA ALA A 19 5.98 4.08 -8.06
C ALA A 19 7.36 4.75 -8.10
N ALA A 20 8.41 4.04 -7.74
CA ALA A 20 9.80 4.50 -7.77
C ALA A 20 10.27 4.77 -9.21
N GLU A 21 10.10 3.80 -10.11
CA GLU A 21 10.47 3.93 -11.52
C GLU A 21 9.80 5.13 -12.19
N ARG A 22 8.49 5.35 -11.95
CA ARG A 22 7.75 6.51 -12.44
C ARG A 22 8.28 7.86 -11.93
N ASN A 23 9.07 7.85 -10.88
CA ASN A 23 9.67 9.05 -10.29
C ASN A 23 11.20 9.09 -10.42
N GLY A 24 11.78 8.30 -11.32
CA GLY A 24 13.21 8.30 -11.60
C GLY A 24 14.07 7.68 -10.48
N ILE A 25 13.51 6.75 -9.71
CA ILE A 25 14.20 5.94 -8.70
C ILE A 25 14.24 4.51 -9.21
N THR A 26 15.44 3.95 -9.38
CA THR A 26 15.64 2.63 -9.98
C THR A 26 15.48 1.49 -8.96
N PRO A 27 14.52 0.56 -9.16
CA PRO A 27 14.41 -0.62 -8.32
C PRO A 27 15.57 -1.60 -8.57
N ILE A 28 16.34 -1.90 -7.53
CA ILE A 28 17.53 -2.77 -7.64
C ILE A 28 17.22 -4.19 -7.17
N TRP A 29 16.48 -4.32 -6.07
CA TRP A 29 16.12 -5.63 -5.53
C TRP A 29 14.79 -5.61 -4.77
N ALA A 30 14.18 -6.79 -4.68
CA ALA A 30 12.98 -7.03 -3.88
C ALA A 30 13.11 -8.31 -3.05
N SER A 31 12.49 -8.32 -1.87
CA SER A 31 12.31 -9.50 -1.02
C SER A 31 10.82 -9.80 -0.90
N GLU A 32 10.43 -10.97 -1.39
CA GLU A 32 9.08 -11.51 -1.38
C GLU A 32 9.15 -13.05 -1.38
N ILE A 33 8.13 -13.73 -0.83
CA ILE A 33 8.10 -15.19 -0.73
C ILE A 33 6.94 -15.82 -1.51
N VAL A 34 5.93 -15.03 -1.88
CA VAL A 34 4.75 -15.54 -2.60
C VAL A 34 5.11 -15.75 -4.08
N PRO A 35 5.05 -16.99 -4.59
CA PRO A 35 5.56 -17.30 -5.95
C PRO A 35 4.89 -16.48 -7.06
N ASP A 36 3.57 -16.31 -7.01
CA ASP A 36 2.85 -15.55 -8.03
C ASP A 36 3.18 -14.06 -7.99
N ALA A 37 3.32 -13.48 -6.80
CA ALA A 37 3.76 -12.10 -6.62
C ALA A 37 5.17 -11.89 -7.20
N ILE A 38 6.11 -12.80 -6.89
CA ILE A 38 7.46 -12.80 -7.48
C ILE A 38 7.40 -12.93 -9.00
N SER A 39 6.54 -13.79 -9.53
CA SER A 39 6.41 -14.00 -10.96
C SER A 39 5.87 -12.75 -11.67
N ILE A 40 4.89 -12.05 -11.07
CA ILE A 40 4.36 -10.78 -11.56
C ILE A 40 5.47 -9.72 -11.59
N THR A 41 6.19 -9.54 -10.48
CA THR A 41 7.23 -8.50 -10.41
C THR A 41 8.41 -8.79 -11.34
N LYS A 42 8.84 -10.04 -11.48
CA LYS A 42 9.86 -10.44 -12.47
C LYS A 42 9.47 -10.14 -13.91
N ARG A 43 8.18 -10.21 -14.23
CA ARG A 43 7.68 -9.83 -15.57
C ARG A 43 7.84 -8.33 -15.83
N HIS A 44 7.53 -7.51 -14.83
CA HIS A 44 7.54 -6.04 -14.98
C HIS A 44 8.92 -5.41 -14.75
N PHE A 45 9.73 -6.05 -13.91
CA PHE A 45 11.08 -5.61 -13.54
C PHE A 45 12.09 -6.74 -13.74
N PRO A 46 12.42 -7.08 -15.00
CA PRO A 46 13.30 -8.22 -15.30
C PRO A 46 14.72 -8.04 -14.75
N ASP A 47 15.19 -6.81 -14.60
CA ASP A 47 16.52 -6.48 -14.10
C ASP A 47 16.60 -6.36 -12.57
N MET A 48 15.44 -6.35 -11.88
CA MET A 48 15.37 -6.27 -10.42
C MET A 48 15.67 -7.63 -9.79
N ALA A 49 16.67 -7.69 -8.90
CA ALA A 49 17.03 -8.93 -8.22
C ALA A 49 15.97 -9.36 -7.20
N HIS A 50 15.55 -10.62 -7.22
CA HIS A 50 14.63 -11.20 -6.23
C HIS A 50 15.41 -11.98 -5.17
N LEU A 51 15.43 -11.47 -3.94
CA LEU A 51 16.26 -11.98 -2.84
C LEU A 51 15.56 -13.04 -1.98
N GLY A 52 14.24 -13.24 -2.15
CA GLY A 52 13.45 -14.23 -1.42
C GLY A 52 13.14 -13.82 0.01
N ASP A 53 13.31 -14.76 0.95
CA ASP A 53 12.88 -14.64 2.34
C ASP A 53 13.79 -13.69 3.16
N ILE A 54 13.22 -12.58 3.65
CA ILE A 54 13.93 -11.57 4.46
C ILE A 54 14.62 -12.16 5.70
N THR A 55 14.10 -13.24 6.27
CA THR A 55 14.68 -13.87 7.47
C THR A 55 16.03 -14.52 7.21
N LYS A 56 16.35 -14.78 5.95
CA LYS A 56 17.60 -15.41 5.48
C LYS A 56 18.60 -14.40 4.92
N LEU A 57 18.20 -13.14 4.79
CA LEU A 57 19.04 -12.08 4.22
C LEU A 57 19.91 -11.42 5.30
N ASP A 58 21.07 -10.98 4.86
CA ASP A 58 22.00 -10.14 5.62
C ASP A 58 22.06 -8.77 4.93
N GLY A 59 21.53 -7.75 5.58
CA GLY A 59 21.44 -6.39 5.03
C GLY A 59 22.79 -5.77 4.73
N GLY A 60 23.87 -6.22 5.38
CA GLY A 60 25.22 -5.76 5.12
C GLY A 60 25.87 -6.37 3.86
N LYS A 61 25.27 -7.43 3.29
CA LYS A 61 25.82 -8.16 2.13
C LYS A 61 25.03 -7.95 0.83
N ILE A 62 23.85 -7.36 0.90
CA ILE A 62 23.08 -7.02 -0.30
C ILE A 62 23.48 -5.65 -0.85
N PRO A 63 23.21 -5.37 -2.13
CA PRO A 63 23.51 -4.08 -2.72
C PRO A 63 22.88 -2.93 -1.91
N PRO A 64 23.66 -1.91 -1.49
CA PRO A 64 23.13 -0.75 -0.80
C PRO A 64 22.22 0.07 -1.72
N VAL A 65 21.15 0.63 -1.16
CA VAL A 65 20.16 1.44 -1.88
C VAL A 65 19.85 2.72 -1.12
N ASP A 66 19.44 3.77 -1.83
CA ASP A 66 19.09 5.05 -1.21
C ASP A 66 17.78 4.96 -0.43
N VAL A 67 16.83 4.15 -0.92
CA VAL A 67 15.50 4.02 -0.36
C VAL A 67 15.17 2.55 -0.09
N ILE A 68 14.67 2.26 1.11
CA ILE A 68 14.04 0.97 1.42
C ILE A 68 12.56 1.20 1.68
N THR A 69 11.70 0.41 1.02
CA THR A 69 10.26 0.41 1.26
C THR A 69 9.78 -0.92 1.80
N PHE A 70 8.76 -0.90 2.66
CA PHE A 70 8.16 -2.14 3.15
C PHE A 70 6.76 -1.97 3.72
N GLY A 71 5.92 -2.98 3.47
CA GLY A 71 4.61 -3.17 4.07
C GLY A 71 4.60 -4.47 4.87
N SER A 72 5.10 -4.45 6.11
CA SER A 72 5.17 -5.67 6.91
C SER A 72 3.77 -6.17 7.29
N PRO A 73 3.53 -7.51 7.32
CA PRO A 73 2.29 -8.06 7.86
C PRO A 73 1.99 -7.54 9.27
N CYS A 74 0.73 -7.14 9.49
CA CYS A 74 0.28 -6.51 10.75
C CYS A 74 0.15 -7.49 11.93
N GLN A 75 0.47 -8.77 11.74
CA GLN A 75 0.28 -9.80 12.76
C GLN A 75 1.40 -9.72 13.81
N ASN A 76 1.00 -9.54 15.10
CA ASN A 76 1.87 -9.68 16.28
C ASN A 76 2.94 -8.60 16.51
N LEU A 77 2.66 -7.33 16.26
CA LEU A 77 3.51 -6.25 16.80
C LEU A 77 3.46 -6.20 18.35
N SER A 78 2.32 -6.61 18.95
CA SER A 78 2.06 -6.54 20.40
C SER A 78 2.77 -7.57 21.26
N GLN A 79 3.25 -8.69 20.70
CA GLN A 79 3.95 -9.72 21.50
C GLN A 79 5.36 -9.30 21.95
N ILE A 80 5.76 -8.06 21.68
CA ILE A 80 7.10 -7.54 21.98
C ILE A 80 7.16 -6.87 23.36
N GLY A 81 6.01 -6.71 24.02
CA GLY A 81 5.92 -6.15 25.37
C GLY A 81 6.38 -7.05 26.51
N ASP A 82 6.53 -8.35 26.28
CA ASP A 82 6.99 -9.28 27.32
C ASP A 82 8.53 -9.36 27.35
N LYS A 83 9.06 -9.00 28.49
CA LYS A 83 10.45 -8.80 28.93
C LYS A 83 11.41 -9.99 28.73
N THR A 84 11.24 -10.80 27.73
CA THR A 84 12.17 -11.88 27.36
C THR A 84 13.10 -11.39 26.26
N GLY A 85 14.17 -10.73 26.64
CA GLY A 85 15.39 -10.45 25.91
C GLY A 85 15.39 -10.41 24.37
N LEU A 86 16.40 -9.86 23.77
CA LEU A 86 16.68 -9.72 22.32
C LEU A 86 16.31 -10.92 21.40
N ASN A 87 16.07 -12.10 21.95
CA ASN A 87 15.70 -13.30 21.20
C ASN A 87 14.19 -13.40 20.89
N GLY A 88 13.29 -12.78 21.66
CA GLY A 88 11.85 -12.73 21.38
C GLY A 88 11.48 -11.68 20.33
N ALA A 89 12.23 -10.58 20.26
CA ALA A 89 12.02 -9.49 19.32
C ALA A 89 12.34 -9.82 17.84
N LYS A 90 13.12 -10.87 17.60
CA LYS A 90 13.55 -11.29 16.25
C LYS A 90 12.48 -12.00 15.43
N SER A 91 11.35 -12.37 16.03
CA SER A 91 10.31 -13.16 15.36
C SER A 91 9.29 -12.33 14.58
N SER A 92 9.17 -11.02 14.79
CA SER A 92 8.26 -10.18 14.03
C SER A 92 8.90 -9.73 12.72
N LEU A 93 8.19 -9.90 11.61
CA LEU A 93 8.66 -9.51 10.28
C LEU A 93 8.95 -8.01 10.17
N PHE A 94 8.28 -7.16 10.92
CA PHE A 94 8.62 -5.74 11.05
C PHE A 94 10.06 -5.55 11.55
N TYR A 95 10.46 -6.28 12.58
CA TYR A 95 11.82 -6.16 13.13
C TYR A 95 12.88 -6.77 12.21
N GLN A 96 12.51 -7.71 11.34
CA GLN A 96 13.42 -8.16 10.28
C GLN A 96 13.72 -7.02 9.30
N ALA A 97 12.72 -6.21 8.97
CA ALA A 97 12.96 -5.02 8.13
C ALA A 97 13.85 -3.98 8.83
N ILE A 98 13.61 -3.71 10.11
CA ILE A 98 14.49 -2.82 10.91
C ILE A 98 15.92 -3.38 10.98
N ARG A 99 16.10 -4.68 11.22
CA ARG A 99 17.40 -5.35 11.22
C ARG A 99 18.13 -5.16 9.88
N MET A 100 17.43 -5.40 8.77
CA MET A 100 17.99 -5.22 7.43
C MET A 100 18.49 -3.78 7.19
N ILE A 101 17.70 -2.80 7.62
CA ILE A 101 18.07 -1.38 7.53
C ILE A 101 19.30 -1.10 8.40
N GLU A 102 19.34 -1.56 9.65
CA GLU A 102 20.46 -1.35 10.57
C GLU A 102 21.75 -2.03 10.08
N GLU A 103 21.66 -3.25 9.57
CA GLU A 103 22.78 -3.98 8.99
C GLU A 103 23.34 -3.26 7.75
N MET A 104 22.49 -2.82 6.83
CA MET A 104 22.92 -2.04 5.66
C MET A 104 23.57 -0.74 6.08
N ARG A 105 23.00 0.00 7.02
CA ARG A 105 23.57 1.25 7.51
C ARG A 105 24.93 1.05 8.16
N SER A 106 25.03 0.03 9.01
CA SER A 106 26.31 -0.32 9.66
C SER A 106 27.41 -0.66 8.66
N ALA A 107 27.09 -1.48 7.65
CA ALA A 107 28.06 -1.91 6.63
C ALA A 107 28.50 -0.77 5.69
N ASN A 108 27.69 0.28 5.56
CA ASN A 108 27.93 1.37 4.61
C ASN A 108 28.22 2.74 5.29
N GLY A 109 28.73 2.73 6.50
CA GLY A 109 29.10 3.95 7.23
C GLY A 109 27.91 4.89 7.45
N ASN A 110 26.74 4.34 7.69
CA ASN A 110 25.45 5.05 7.90
C ASN A 110 24.98 5.91 6.72
N ARG A 111 25.42 5.62 5.50
CA ARG A 111 25.00 6.35 4.30
C ARG A 111 23.73 5.77 3.68
N PHE A 112 23.58 4.43 3.64
CA PHE A 112 22.50 3.71 2.98
C PHE A 112 21.75 2.79 3.95
N PRO A 113 20.42 2.71 3.88
CA PRO A 113 19.58 3.63 3.11
C PRO A 113 19.57 5.04 3.72
N ALA A 114 19.32 6.04 2.88
CA ALA A 114 19.07 7.40 3.33
C ALA A 114 17.63 7.53 3.87
N ILE A 115 16.66 6.90 3.18
CA ILE A 115 15.24 6.94 3.50
C ILE A 115 14.71 5.52 3.68
N ALA A 116 13.83 5.33 4.68
CA ALA A 116 12.95 4.18 4.74
C ALA A 116 11.48 4.60 4.74
N VAL A 117 10.64 3.83 4.05
CA VAL A 117 9.18 4.01 4.00
C VAL A 117 8.50 2.76 4.52
N TRP A 118 7.68 2.91 5.54
CA TRP A 118 6.82 1.85 6.05
C TRP A 118 5.36 2.15 5.76
N GLU A 119 4.63 1.15 5.25
CA GLU A 119 3.19 1.20 5.04
C GLU A 119 2.49 0.17 5.90
N ASN A 120 1.29 0.52 6.41
CA ASN A 120 0.45 -0.47 7.07
C ASN A 120 -1.03 -0.06 7.11
N VAL A 121 -1.88 -0.98 7.55
CA VAL A 121 -3.28 -0.70 7.83
C VAL A 121 -3.43 0.21 9.05
N ILE A 122 -4.49 1.00 9.11
CA ILE A 122 -4.76 1.90 10.27
C ILE A 122 -4.87 1.11 11.58
N GLY A 123 -5.29 -0.16 11.52
CA GLY A 123 -5.32 -1.04 12.68
C GLY A 123 -4.00 -1.11 13.44
N ALA A 124 -2.86 -0.92 12.78
CA ALA A 124 -1.55 -0.87 13.44
C ALA A 124 -1.42 0.27 14.46
N MET A 125 -2.15 1.38 14.28
CA MET A 125 -2.19 2.50 15.23
C MET A 125 -3.07 2.23 16.45
N LEU A 126 -3.93 1.22 16.39
CA LEU A 126 -4.94 0.91 17.41
C LEU A 126 -4.64 -0.38 18.16
N SER A 127 -3.85 -1.28 17.58
CA SER A 127 -3.53 -2.59 18.16
C SER A 127 -2.67 -2.49 19.43
N GLY A 128 -2.74 -3.52 20.29
CA GLY A 128 -1.96 -3.60 21.51
C GLY A 128 -2.14 -2.40 22.44
N ASP A 129 -3.37 -1.90 22.60
CA ASP A 129 -3.65 -0.66 23.32
C ASP A 129 -2.78 0.51 22.86
N ARG A 130 -2.50 0.58 21.54
CA ARG A 130 -1.67 1.58 20.87
C ARG A 130 -0.17 1.47 21.12
N MET A 131 0.24 0.46 21.85
CA MET A 131 1.66 0.20 22.16
C MET A 131 2.41 -0.33 20.95
N ASP A 132 1.71 -0.99 20.01
CA ASP A 132 2.32 -1.51 18.79
C ASP A 132 2.85 -0.36 17.92
N TYR A 133 2.08 0.70 17.74
CA TYR A 133 2.53 1.86 16.98
C TYR A 133 3.65 2.63 17.70
N LEU A 134 3.58 2.73 19.02
CA LEU A 134 4.68 3.26 19.82
C LEU A 134 5.98 2.47 19.60
N ALA A 135 5.90 1.12 19.57
CA ALA A 135 7.04 0.27 19.31
C ALA A 135 7.63 0.52 17.91
N VAL A 136 6.79 0.73 16.89
CA VAL A 136 7.22 1.13 15.55
C VAL A 136 7.99 2.45 15.59
N LEU A 137 7.43 3.49 16.20
CA LEU A 137 8.08 4.79 16.31
C LEU A 137 9.43 4.71 17.04
N ARG A 138 9.49 3.97 18.13
CA ARG A 138 10.72 3.76 18.91
C ARG A 138 11.78 2.98 18.13
N ALA A 139 11.38 1.95 17.39
CA ALA A 139 12.30 1.15 16.59
C ALA A 139 13.05 2.00 15.56
N PHE A 140 12.36 2.93 14.91
CA PHE A 140 12.97 3.83 13.94
C PHE A 140 13.83 4.91 14.61
N THR A 141 13.28 5.59 15.61
CA THR A 141 13.87 6.84 16.14
C THR A 141 14.90 6.61 17.25
N GLY A 142 14.80 5.49 17.95
CA GLY A 142 15.56 5.25 19.19
C GLY A 142 15.21 6.28 20.30
N ALA A 143 14.08 6.97 20.18
CA ALA A 143 13.64 8.00 21.13
C ALA A 143 12.60 7.47 22.11
N GLU A 144 12.60 8.01 23.33
CA GLU A 144 11.48 7.84 24.26
C GLU A 144 10.33 8.76 23.82
N ILE A 145 9.22 8.14 23.40
CA ILE A 145 8.05 8.84 22.88
C ILE A 145 6.90 8.61 23.85
N PRO A 146 6.26 9.67 24.39
CA PRO A 146 5.10 9.50 25.24
C PRO A 146 3.89 9.06 24.44
N VAL A 147 3.06 8.20 25.04
CA VAL A 147 1.73 7.92 24.47
C VAL A 147 0.89 9.20 24.56
N PRO A 148 0.15 9.56 23.49
CA PRO A 148 -0.68 10.76 23.52
C PRO A 148 -1.70 10.75 24.67
N ALA A 149 -1.81 11.84 25.41
CA ALA A 149 -2.76 11.97 26.55
C ALA A 149 -4.22 11.74 26.10
N SER A 150 -4.56 12.04 24.86
CA SER A 150 -5.88 11.74 24.26
C SER A 150 -6.13 10.22 24.10
N GLY A 151 -5.12 9.40 24.33
CA GLY A 151 -5.17 7.97 24.05
C GLY A 151 -5.35 7.63 22.56
N ARG A 152 -5.08 8.56 21.62
CA ARG A 152 -5.14 8.33 20.18
C ARG A 152 -3.93 8.95 19.50
N TRP A 153 -3.33 8.19 18.60
CA TRP A 153 -2.34 8.74 17.68
C TRP A 153 -3.05 9.63 16.65
N ALA A 154 -2.45 10.76 16.35
CA ALA A 154 -2.96 11.65 15.29
C ALA A 154 -2.73 11.01 13.91
N ASP A 155 -3.60 11.34 12.95
CA ASP A 155 -3.49 10.86 11.56
C ASP A 155 -2.24 11.38 10.83
N ALA A 156 -1.56 12.36 11.41
CA ALA A 156 -0.29 12.89 10.93
C ALA A 156 0.56 13.39 12.10
N GLY A 157 1.87 13.25 12.02
CA GLY A 157 2.79 13.73 13.03
C GLY A 157 4.25 13.56 12.64
N MET A 158 5.14 14.06 13.49
CA MET A 158 6.60 13.99 13.31
C MET A 158 7.29 13.72 14.64
N VAL A 159 8.43 13.04 14.56
CA VAL A 159 9.36 12.86 15.68
C VAL A 159 10.79 13.01 15.16
N ARG A 160 11.58 13.86 15.81
CA ARG A 160 13.02 13.94 15.59
C ARG A 160 13.74 13.13 16.64
N GLY A 161 14.26 11.98 16.22
CA GLY A 161 15.01 11.07 17.07
C GLY A 161 16.52 11.18 16.84
N ARG A 162 17.28 10.44 17.65
CA ARG A 162 18.75 10.36 17.46
C ARG A 162 19.15 9.58 16.20
N ARG A 163 18.28 8.64 15.75
CA ARG A 163 18.57 7.76 14.62
C ARG A 163 18.06 8.32 13.30
N CYS A 164 16.93 9.01 13.31
CA CYS A 164 16.31 9.57 12.09
C CYS A 164 15.35 10.72 12.43
N ASP A 165 15.07 11.53 11.43
CA ASP A 165 13.87 12.38 11.35
C ASP A 165 12.73 11.52 10.79
N LEU A 166 11.58 11.52 11.47
CA LEU A 166 10.47 10.64 11.15
C LEU A 166 9.18 11.42 11.04
N ALA A 167 8.42 11.16 9.98
CA ALA A 167 7.07 11.68 9.79
C ALA A 167 6.11 10.56 9.45
N TRP A 168 4.84 10.70 9.85
CA TRP A 168 3.77 9.79 9.42
C TRP A 168 2.53 10.54 9.00
N ARG A 169 1.76 9.91 8.10
CA ARG A 169 0.48 10.43 7.63
C ARG A 169 -0.43 9.30 7.19
N VAL A 170 -1.71 9.39 7.56
CA VAL A 170 -2.75 8.54 7.00
C VAL A 170 -3.14 9.09 5.63
N LEU A 171 -3.02 8.25 4.61
CA LEU A 171 -3.47 8.55 3.25
C LEU A 171 -4.67 7.68 2.91
N ASP A 172 -5.67 8.25 2.23
CA ASP A 172 -6.81 7.51 1.71
C ASP A 172 -6.81 7.59 0.19
N ALA A 173 -6.65 6.45 -0.46
CA ALA A 173 -6.48 6.36 -1.91
C ALA A 173 -7.56 7.08 -2.70
N GLN A 174 -8.81 7.10 -2.23
CA GLN A 174 -9.92 7.79 -2.87
C GLN A 174 -9.68 9.28 -3.15
N HIS A 175 -8.72 9.89 -2.44
CA HIS A 175 -8.42 11.32 -2.53
C HIS A 175 -7.17 11.63 -3.37
N TRP A 176 -6.47 10.60 -3.89
CA TRP A 176 -5.14 10.77 -4.48
C TRP A 176 -5.09 10.54 -5.99
N SER A 177 -6.24 10.36 -6.63
CA SER A 177 -6.33 10.23 -8.08
C SER A 177 -7.66 10.79 -8.62
N SER A 178 -7.67 11.05 -9.91
CA SER A 178 -8.86 11.24 -10.71
C SER A 178 -8.80 10.25 -11.87
N PRO A 179 -9.77 9.38 -12.04
CA PRO A 179 -10.99 9.22 -11.23
C PRO A 179 -10.72 8.70 -9.82
N ARG A 180 -11.74 8.77 -8.97
CA ARG A 180 -11.61 8.31 -7.58
C ARG A 180 -11.39 6.81 -7.50
N LEU A 181 -10.34 6.42 -6.80
CA LEU A 181 -10.03 5.03 -6.48
C LEU A 181 -10.94 4.48 -5.37
N ALA A 182 -10.69 3.23 -4.99
CA ALA A 182 -11.30 2.64 -3.81
C ALA A 182 -10.96 3.43 -2.54
N ARG A 183 -11.90 3.50 -1.60
CA ARG A 183 -11.61 3.95 -0.25
C ARG A 183 -10.63 2.97 0.39
N ARG A 184 -9.38 3.42 0.55
CA ARG A 184 -8.31 2.60 1.12
C ARG A 184 -7.40 3.47 1.97
N GLN A 185 -7.67 3.43 3.28
CA GLN A 185 -6.88 4.18 4.25
C GLN A 185 -5.67 3.35 4.70
N ARG A 186 -4.49 3.96 4.65
CA ARG A 186 -3.23 3.39 5.11
C ARG A 186 -2.41 4.43 5.84
N ILE A 187 -1.69 3.98 6.85
CA ILE A 187 -0.63 4.77 7.48
C ILE A 187 0.64 4.63 6.65
N PHE A 188 1.27 5.74 6.34
CA PHE A 188 2.61 5.79 5.76
C PHE A 188 3.53 6.52 6.72
N LEU A 189 4.72 5.97 6.89
CA LEU A 189 5.76 6.51 7.73
C LEU A 189 7.01 6.66 6.87
N VAL A 190 7.65 7.83 6.92
CA VAL A 190 8.91 8.12 6.25
C VAL A 190 9.95 8.40 7.33
N ALA A 191 11.06 7.67 7.30
CA ALA A 191 12.22 7.87 8.15
C ALA A 191 13.39 8.36 7.31
N ASP A 192 13.92 9.55 7.60
CA ASP A 192 15.12 10.11 6.99
C ASP A 192 16.28 9.95 7.96
N PHE A 193 17.25 9.11 7.60
CA PHE A 193 18.41 8.78 8.42
C PHE A 193 19.62 9.71 8.15
N THR A 194 19.57 10.51 7.12
CA THR A 194 20.70 11.33 6.66
C THR A 194 20.41 12.82 6.65
N GLY A 195 19.17 13.21 6.99
CA GLY A 195 18.74 14.60 7.00
C GLY A 195 17.52 14.85 7.87
N GLN A 196 16.75 15.89 7.58
CA GLN A 196 15.54 16.27 8.27
C GLN A 196 14.39 16.55 7.28
N ARG A 197 14.26 15.70 6.26
CA ARG A 197 13.35 15.89 5.12
C ARG A 197 12.06 15.07 5.23
N ALA A 198 11.89 14.23 6.26
CA ALA A 198 10.73 13.35 6.38
C ALA A 198 9.39 14.11 6.29
N GLY A 199 9.29 15.27 6.95
CA GLY A 199 8.12 16.14 6.85
C GLY A 199 7.96 16.78 5.47
N GLU A 200 9.05 17.22 4.85
CA GLU A 200 9.03 17.77 3.49
C GLU A 200 8.52 16.73 2.49
N ILE A 201 8.95 15.48 2.62
CA ILE A 201 8.54 14.37 1.75
C ILE A 201 7.04 14.08 1.91
N LEU A 202 6.54 13.99 3.15
CA LEU A 202 5.22 13.43 3.43
C LEU A 202 4.10 14.48 3.54
N PHE A 203 4.43 15.75 3.87
CA PHE A 203 3.44 16.81 4.07
C PHE A 203 3.34 17.79 2.89
N LYS A 204 3.86 17.44 1.73
CA LYS A 204 3.66 18.24 0.52
C LYS A 204 2.17 18.54 0.31
N PRO A 205 1.84 19.70 -0.26
CA PRO A 205 0.51 19.97 -0.77
C PRO A 205 0.12 18.82 -1.70
N ARG A 206 -1.09 18.32 -1.53
CA ARG A 206 -1.66 17.34 -2.45
C ARG A 206 -1.66 17.94 -3.85
N PRO A 207 -1.16 17.21 -4.88
CA PRO A 207 -1.33 17.68 -6.23
C PRO A 207 -2.83 17.88 -6.48
N VAL A 208 -3.21 19.10 -6.82
CA VAL A 208 -4.54 19.37 -7.33
C VAL A 208 -4.54 18.74 -8.71
N PHE A 209 -5.13 17.56 -8.86
CA PHE A 209 -5.41 17.01 -10.18
C PHE A 209 -6.37 17.98 -10.85
N GLN A 210 -5.82 18.93 -11.60
CA GLN A 210 -6.60 19.73 -12.50
C GLN A 210 -7.15 18.76 -13.53
N ASN A 211 -8.43 18.46 -13.43
CA ASN A 211 -9.15 17.86 -14.53
C ASN A 211 -9.03 18.84 -15.72
N SER A 212 -8.04 18.59 -16.56
CA SER A 212 -7.94 19.30 -17.83
C SER A 212 -9.22 19.02 -18.62
N GLY A 213 -10.20 19.89 -18.47
CA GLY A 213 -11.34 19.99 -19.37
C GLY A 213 -12.72 19.56 -18.88
N LEU A 214 -12.91 19.02 -17.65
CA LEU A 214 -14.24 18.51 -17.25
C LEU A 214 -14.77 19.01 -15.89
N CYS A 215 -14.14 19.99 -15.27
CA CYS A 215 -14.61 20.53 -13.98
C CYS A 215 -14.76 22.04 -14.00
N SER A 216 -15.55 22.58 -14.94
CA SER A 216 -16.01 24.00 -14.88
C SER A 216 -17.41 24.17 -14.30
N THR A 217 -18.13 23.11 -13.98
CA THR A 217 -19.43 23.18 -13.31
C THR A 217 -19.53 22.13 -12.23
N GLY A 218 -19.43 22.54 -11.01
CA GLY A 218 -19.28 21.85 -9.76
C GLY A 218 -20.24 20.73 -9.39
N ARG A 219 -20.51 19.77 -10.21
CA ARG A 219 -21.21 18.50 -9.88
C ARG A 219 -20.93 17.42 -10.93
N LEU A 220 -19.69 17.05 -11.13
CA LEU A 220 -19.46 15.69 -11.61
C LEU A 220 -19.66 14.77 -10.41
N SER A 221 -20.75 14.00 -10.41
CA SER A 221 -20.92 12.91 -9.46
C SER A 221 -19.69 12.00 -9.58
N ALA A 222 -19.21 11.44 -8.47
CA ALA A 222 -18.15 10.41 -8.50
C ALA A 222 -18.44 9.33 -9.56
N ALA A 223 -19.70 9.11 -9.85
CA ALA A 223 -20.25 8.31 -10.90
C ALA A 223 -19.75 8.67 -12.29
N ALA A 224 -19.80 9.92 -12.70
CA ALA A 224 -19.40 10.32 -14.05
C ALA A 224 -17.88 10.24 -14.26
N ALA A 225 -17.07 10.53 -13.22
CA ALA A 225 -15.63 10.49 -13.31
C ALA A 225 -15.05 9.07 -13.51
N ASN A 226 -15.70 8.06 -12.96
CA ASN A 226 -15.28 6.66 -13.10
C ASN A 226 -15.82 5.99 -14.38
N ARG A 227 -16.81 6.56 -15.05
CA ARG A 227 -17.47 5.94 -16.23
C ARG A 227 -16.56 5.73 -17.43
N THR A 228 -15.57 6.58 -17.59
CA THR A 228 -14.63 6.51 -18.71
C THR A 228 -13.53 5.48 -18.54
N ASP A 229 -13.29 5.02 -17.29
CA ASP A 229 -12.14 4.19 -16.97
C ASP A 229 -12.47 2.69 -16.94
N PHE A 230 -13.75 2.35 -16.92
CA PHE A 230 -14.22 0.97 -16.91
C PHE A 230 -14.82 0.59 -18.26
N ILE A 231 -13.98 0.48 -19.29
CA ILE A 231 -14.38 -0.04 -20.57
C ILE A 231 -13.71 -1.39 -20.78
N GLU A 232 -14.49 -2.47 -20.69
CA GLU A 232 -14.06 -3.81 -21.04
C GLU A 232 -14.77 -4.26 -22.31
N ALA A 233 -14.01 -4.72 -23.31
CA ALA A 233 -14.53 -5.27 -24.56
C ALA A 233 -15.59 -4.38 -25.28
N GLY A 234 -15.41 -3.05 -25.26
CA GLY A 234 -16.32 -2.12 -25.92
C GLY A 234 -17.65 -1.87 -25.17
N ARG A 235 -17.83 -2.45 -23.99
CA ARG A 235 -18.95 -2.15 -23.09
C ARG A 235 -18.52 -1.16 -22.03
N ARG A 236 -19.26 -0.07 -21.87
CA ARG A 236 -19.10 0.81 -20.72
C ARG A 236 -19.55 0.04 -19.49
N ILE A 237 -18.60 -0.27 -18.59
CA ILE A 237 -18.91 -0.85 -17.30
C ILE A 237 -19.14 0.32 -16.36
N PRO A 238 -20.36 0.54 -15.85
CA PRO A 238 -20.64 1.64 -14.95
C PRO A 238 -20.01 1.38 -13.61
N ILE A 239 -19.90 2.42 -12.86
CA ILE A 239 -19.36 2.43 -11.53
C ILE A 239 -20.12 1.48 -10.65
N ALA A 240 -19.34 0.64 -9.97
CA ALA A 240 -19.82 -0.12 -8.89
C ALA A 240 -20.39 0.82 -7.82
N GLN A 241 -21.68 0.70 -7.57
CA GLN A 241 -22.19 1.14 -6.29
C GLN A 241 -22.00 0.01 -5.30
N PRO A 242 -21.47 0.29 -4.11
CA PRO A 242 -21.53 -0.67 -3.04
C PRO A 242 -23.03 -0.94 -2.80
N PHE A 243 -23.51 -2.00 -3.39
CA PHE A 243 -24.77 -2.56 -2.98
C PHE A 243 -24.54 -3.23 -1.64
N SER A 244 -25.55 -3.20 -0.78
CA SER A 244 -25.59 -3.99 0.42
C SER A 244 -24.99 -5.35 0.15
N GLY A 245 -23.76 -5.54 0.57
CA GLY A 245 -23.07 -6.75 0.26
C GLY A 245 -23.87 -7.93 0.78
N LEU A 246 -24.19 -8.87 -0.10
CA LEU A 246 -24.47 -10.23 0.29
C LEU A 246 -23.23 -10.72 1.04
N ARG A 247 -23.16 -10.45 2.31
CA ARG A 247 -22.09 -10.95 3.14
C ARG A 247 -22.41 -12.42 3.37
N MET A 248 -21.90 -13.28 2.50
CA MET A 248 -21.88 -14.72 2.75
C MET A 248 -20.89 -14.97 3.90
N ARG A 249 -21.40 -14.98 5.12
CA ARG A 249 -20.70 -15.58 6.25
C ARG A 249 -20.80 -17.09 6.10
N GLY A 250 -19.86 -17.69 5.39
CA GLY A 250 -19.74 -19.12 5.25
C GLY A 250 -18.44 -19.62 5.84
N GLY A 251 -18.36 -19.75 7.15
CA GLY A 251 -17.50 -20.80 7.72
C GLY A 251 -18.25 -22.14 7.54
N ALA A 252 -17.57 -23.23 7.23
CA ALA A 252 -18.09 -24.57 6.96
C ALA A 252 -18.95 -25.21 8.09
N LYS A 253 -19.37 -24.47 9.08
CA LYS A 253 -20.18 -24.90 10.23
C LYS A 253 -21.58 -24.30 10.32
N HIS A 254 -21.99 -23.40 9.43
CA HIS A 254 -23.34 -22.82 9.48
C HIS A 254 -24.16 -23.25 8.28
N ARG A 255 -25.07 -24.19 8.51
CA ARG A 255 -26.05 -24.68 7.51
C ARG A 255 -27.18 -23.69 7.17
N ASN A 256 -27.17 -22.49 7.70
CA ASN A 256 -28.11 -21.43 7.38
C ASN A 256 -27.38 -20.24 6.77
N LEU A 257 -27.44 -20.16 5.45
CA LEU A 257 -27.08 -18.96 4.70
C LEU A 257 -28.10 -17.85 5.01
N GLN A 258 -27.86 -17.04 6.03
CA GLN A 258 -28.57 -15.78 6.19
C GLN A 258 -27.89 -14.73 5.31
N MET A 259 -28.51 -14.42 4.18
CA MET A 259 -28.14 -13.29 3.35
C MET A 259 -28.57 -12.00 4.06
N PHE A 260 -27.60 -11.26 4.58
CA PHE A 260 -27.84 -9.91 5.08
C PHE A 260 -27.56 -8.91 3.94
N LEU A 261 -28.64 -8.40 3.36
CA LEU A 261 -28.59 -7.24 2.48
C LEU A 261 -28.36 -5.98 3.36
N ARG A 262 -27.15 -5.44 3.38
CA ARG A 262 -26.89 -4.11 3.91
C ARG A 262 -26.65 -3.16 2.75
N SER A 263 -27.45 -2.11 2.63
CA SER A 263 -27.14 -1.03 1.70
C SER A 263 -25.97 -0.19 2.26
N PHE A 264 -24.89 -0.13 1.51
CA PHE A 264 -23.78 0.75 1.82
C PHE A 264 -23.85 1.96 0.89
N GLY A 265 -24.19 3.11 1.45
CA GLY A 265 -23.93 4.38 0.84
C GLY A 265 -24.88 4.82 -0.28
N LYS A 266 -24.50 5.95 -0.84
CA LYS A 266 -25.18 6.65 -1.94
C LYS A 266 -24.41 6.38 -3.24
N ARG A 267 -25.09 6.63 -4.38
CA ARG A 267 -24.50 6.57 -5.74
C ARG A 267 -23.17 7.31 -5.90
N THR A 268 -22.83 8.21 -4.98
CA THR A 268 -21.64 9.05 -4.99
C THR A 268 -20.53 8.56 -4.08
N ASP A 269 -20.75 7.48 -3.33
CA ASP A 269 -19.75 6.98 -2.40
C ASP A 269 -18.59 6.31 -3.16
N PRO A 270 -17.36 6.39 -2.65
CA PRO A 270 -16.24 5.71 -3.25
C PRO A 270 -16.37 4.21 -3.13
N PHE A 271 -15.75 3.49 -4.03
CA PHE A 271 -15.68 2.02 -3.95
C PHE A 271 -15.03 1.61 -2.61
N PRO A 272 -15.58 0.61 -1.90
CA PRO A 272 -15.01 0.17 -0.62
C PRO A 272 -13.63 -0.49 -0.81
N THR A 273 -12.91 -0.63 0.29
CA THR A 273 -11.60 -1.28 0.32
C THR A 273 -11.66 -2.71 -0.24
N LEU A 274 -10.81 -3.01 -1.21
CA LEU A 274 -10.57 -4.38 -1.67
C LEU A 274 -9.90 -5.18 -0.54
N LEU A 275 -10.44 -6.37 -0.26
CA LEU A 275 -9.92 -7.28 0.75
C LEU A 275 -9.27 -8.50 0.09
N ALA A 276 -8.17 -8.96 0.65
CA ALA A 276 -7.45 -10.13 0.14
C ALA A 276 -8.18 -11.45 0.39
N SER A 277 -8.98 -11.51 1.45
CA SER A 277 -9.67 -12.74 1.91
C SER A 277 -11.11 -12.85 1.46
N GLU A 278 -11.73 -11.76 1.06
CA GLU A 278 -13.16 -11.72 0.74
C GLU A 278 -13.42 -10.78 -0.44
N LEU A 279 -13.79 -11.35 -1.56
CA LEU A 279 -14.37 -10.60 -2.65
C LEU A 279 -15.87 -10.46 -2.43
N HIS A 280 -16.38 -9.24 -2.53
CA HIS A 280 -17.83 -8.98 -2.40
C HIS A 280 -18.42 -8.66 -3.76
N PRO A 281 -19.65 -9.11 -4.05
CA PRO A 281 -20.38 -8.64 -5.20
C PRO A 281 -20.84 -7.19 -4.99
N PHE A 282 -20.87 -6.45 -6.08
CA PHE A 282 -21.32 -5.06 -6.13
C PHE A 282 -22.45 -4.90 -7.15
N ALA A 283 -23.27 -3.89 -6.96
CA ALA A 283 -24.25 -3.52 -7.94
C ALA A 283 -23.63 -2.54 -8.95
N PHE A 284 -23.81 -2.84 -10.22
CA PHE A 284 -23.39 -2.03 -11.34
C PHE A 284 -24.64 -1.53 -12.07
N TRP A 285 -24.75 -0.23 -12.31
CA TRP A 285 -25.84 0.37 -13.09
C TRP A 285 -25.34 0.84 -14.43
N TYR A 286 -26.13 0.55 -15.45
CA TYR A 286 -25.91 1.02 -16.82
C TYR A 286 -26.92 2.16 -17.10
N GLU A 287 -26.46 3.31 -17.60
CA GLU A 287 -27.37 4.42 -17.88
C GLU A 287 -28.38 4.07 -18.96
N ASP A 288 -27.97 3.21 -19.88
CA ASP A 288 -28.77 2.80 -21.05
C ASP A 288 -29.57 1.52 -20.79
N ASP A 289 -29.55 1.00 -19.55
CA ASP A 289 -30.31 -0.21 -19.19
C ASP A 289 -31.60 0.18 -18.48
N PRO A 290 -32.76 -0.02 -19.13
CA PRO A 290 -34.05 0.31 -18.56
C PRO A 290 -34.40 -0.56 -17.33
N ILE A 291 -33.70 -1.66 -17.09
CA ILE A 291 -33.93 -2.61 -15.97
C ILE A 291 -33.07 -2.28 -14.75
N GLY A 292 -32.08 -1.38 -14.87
CA GLY A 292 -31.47 -0.78 -13.70
C GLY A 292 -30.22 -1.48 -13.13
N GLY A 293 -29.52 -2.30 -13.89
CA GLY A 293 -28.19 -2.79 -13.49
C GLY A 293 -28.09 -4.25 -13.12
N CYS A 294 -26.90 -4.70 -12.78
CA CYS A 294 -26.63 -6.08 -12.33
C CYS A 294 -25.82 -6.13 -11.05
N VAL A 295 -25.91 -7.23 -10.34
CA VAL A 295 -25.05 -7.52 -9.17
C VAL A 295 -24.03 -8.55 -9.62
N ARG A 296 -22.73 -8.19 -9.52
CA ARG A 296 -21.62 -9.07 -9.87
C ARG A 296 -20.37 -8.76 -9.06
N PHE A 297 -19.40 -9.62 -9.14
CA PHE A 297 -18.06 -9.32 -8.64
C PHE A 297 -17.34 -8.34 -9.59
N PRO A 298 -16.48 -7.45 -9.08
CA PRO A 298 -15.57 -6.69 -9.94
C PRO A 298 -14.61 -7.66 -10.62
N THR A 299 -14.23 -7.37 -11.85
CA THR A 299 -13.18 -8.12 -12.54
C THR A 299 -11.80 -7.77 -11.95
N GLU A 300 -10.79 -8.61 -12.21
CA GLU A 300 -9.42 -8.36 -11.77
C GLU A 300 -8.88 -7.04 -12.36
N THR A 301 -9.16 -6.78 -13.64
CA THR A 301 -8.79 -5.52 -14.30
C THR A 301 -9.48 -4.31 -13.65
N GLU A 302 -10.74 -4.42 -13.27
CA GLU A 302 -11.41 -3.37 -12.49
C GLU A 302 -10.76 -3.16 -11.12
N CYS A 303 -10.32 -4.24 -10.46
CA CYS A 303 -9.59 -4.14 -9.20
C CYS A 303 -8.22 -3.49 -9.39
N GLU A 304 -7.49 -3.80 -10.47
CA GLU A 304 -6.24 -3.13 -10.84
C GLU A 304 -6.45 -1.62 -11.00
N ARG A 305 -7.46 -1.21 -11.76
CA ARG A 305 -7.84 0.21 -11.93
C ARG A 305 -8.20 0.88 -10.61
N LEU A 306 -8.97 0.20 -9.73
CA LEU A 306 -9.31 0.69 -8.39
C LEU A 306 -8.10 0.89 -7.49
N MET A 307 -6.99 0.21 -7.77
CA MET A 307 -5.71 0.38 -7.10
C MET A 307 -4.78 1.38 -7.81
N GLY A 308 -5.19 1.89 -8.97
CA GLY A 308 -4.40 2.80 -9.82
C GLY A 308 -3.30 2.11 -10.59
N LEU A 309 -3.33 0.78 -10.68
CA LEU A 309 -2.39 -0.04 -11.43
C LEU A 309 -2.71 0.00 -12.94
N PRO A 310 -1.72 -0.26 -13.80
CA PRO A 310 -1.97 -0.54 -15.21
C PRO A 310 -2.89 -1.75 -15.37
N GLU A 311 -3.64 -1.77 -16.47
CA GLU A 311 -4.44 -2.94 -16.85
C GLU A 311 -3.56 -4.16 -17.09
N ASP A 312 -4.08 -5.33 -16.76
CA ASP A 312 -3.39 -6.60 -16.89
C ASP A 312 -2.08 -6.72 -16.08
N TRP A 313 -1.87 -5.82 -15.10
CA TRP A 313 -0.68 -5.82 -14.23
C TRP A 313 -0.45 -7.17 -13.55
N THR A 314 -1.53 -7.79 -13.06
CA THR A 314 -1.46 -9.06 -12.35
C THR A 314 -1.78 -10.28 -13.21
N LYS A 315 -2.06 -10.10 -14.50
CA LYS A 315 -2.63 -11.14 -15.35
C LYS A 315 -1.65 -12.26 -15.69
N TYR A 316 -0.42 -11.90 -16.00
CA TYR A 316 0.60 -12.86 -16.45
C TYR A 316 1.81 -12.86 -15.52
N GLY A 317 2.36 -14.03 -15.30
CA GLY A 317 3.67 -14.21 -14.67
C GLY A 317 4.84 -14.04 -15.65
N ALA A 318 6.06 -14.11 -15.13
CA ALA A 318 7.29 -14.04 -15.91
C ALA A 318 7.44 -15.17 -16.95
N ASP A 319 6.79 -16.31 -16.69
CA ASP A 319 6.75 -17.45 -17.63
C ASP A 319 5.68 -17.29 -18.72
N GLY A 320 4.97 -16.16 -18.76
CA GLY A 320 3.90 -15.86 -19.69
C GLY A 320 2.57 -16.55 -19.41
N LYS A 321 2.46 -17.34 -18.33
CA LYS A 321 1.20 -17.99 -17.95
C LYS A 321 0.30 -17.03 -17.19
N GLU A 322 -1.00 -17.23 -17.35
CA GLU A 322 -1.99 -16.46 -16.58
C GLU A 322 -1.96 -16.87 -15.11
N ILE A 323 -1.98 -15.86 -14.25
CA ILE A 323 -2.16 -16.04 -12.81
C ILE A 323 -3.65 -16.27 -12.54
N CYS A 324 -3.98 -17.27 -11.73
CA CYS A 324 -5.38 -17.60 -11.45
C CYS A 324 -6.08 -16.44 -10.72
N SER A 325 -7.38 -16.27 -11.00
CA SER A 325 -8.23 -15.19 -10.46
C SER A 325 -8.13 -15.05 -8.95
N THR A 326 -8.16 -16.15 -8.21
CA THR A 326 -8.08 -16.13 -6.73
C THR A 326 -6.79 -15.47 -6.25
N ASN A 327 -5.65 -15.81 -6.87
CA ASN A 327 -4.35 -15.26 -6.49
C ASN A 327 -4.22 -13.80 -6.91
N ARG A 328 -4.79 -13.39 -8.06
CA ARG A 328 -4.88 -12.00 -8.49
C ARG A 328 -5.68 -11.16 -7.49
N TYR A 329 -6.87 -11.60 -7.08
CA TYR A 329 -7.67 -10.87 -6.07
C TYR A 329 -6.96 -10.79 -4.72
N THR A 330 -6.33 -11.87 -4.26
CA THR A 330 -5.54 -11.87 -3.03
C THR A 330 -4.39 -10.88 -3.10
N ALA A 331 -3.65 -10.88 -4.20
CA ALA A 331 -2.53 -9.97 -4.42
C ALA A 331 -2.98 -8.51 -4.47
N LEU A 332 -4.08 -8.20 -5.19
CA LEU A 332 -4.66 -6.85 -5.27
C LEU A 332 -5.22 -6.38 -3.92
N GLY A 333 -5.85 -7.29 -3.16
CA GLY A 333 -6.34 -6.98 -1.81
C GLY A 333 -5.23 -6.67 -0.81
N ASN A 334 -4.05 -7.26 -0.97
CA ASN A 334 -2.87 -6.97 -0.14
C ASN A 334 -2.07 -5.76 -0.64
N ALA A 335 -2.21 -5.38 -1.92
CA ALA A 335 -1.40 -4.33 -2.54
C ALA A 335 -1.65 -2.94 -1.94
N ILE A 336 -0.69 -2.06 -2.14
CA ILE A 336 -0.78 -0.63 -1.85
C ILE A 336 -1.47 0.07 -3.03
N ALA A 337 -2.22 1.15 -2.78
CA ALA A 337 -2.72 1.98 -3.87
C ALA A 337 -1.57 2.78 -4.50
N LEU A 338 -1.35 2.58 -5.79
CA LEU A 338 -0.23 3.17 -6.53
C LEU A 338 -0.12 4.69 -6.40
N PRO A 339 -1.20 5.50 -6.46
CA PRO A 339 -1.07 6.95 -6.32
C PRO A 339 -0.54 7.41 -4.97
N CYS A 340 -0.83 6.67 -3.89
CA CYS A 340 -0.27 6.98 -2.58
C CYS A 340 1.25 6.70 -2.54
N ALA A 341 1.67 5.56 -3.09
CA ALA A 341 3.09 5.23 -3.21
C ALA A 341 3.82 6.22 -4.13
N ALA A 342 3.24 6.55 -5.28
CA ALA A 342 3.83 7.52 -6.23
C ALA A 342 3.99 8.92 -5.63
N TYR A 343 3.03 9.39 -4.83
CA TYR A 343 3.14 10.64 -4.11
C TYR A 343 4.36 10.68 -3.18
N ILE A 344 4.61 9.59 -2.46
CA ILE A 344 5.76 9.48 -1.55
C ILE A 344 7.06 9.41 -2.35
N MET A 345 7.11 8.59 -3.40
CA MET A 345 8.30 8.47 -4.25
C MET A 345 8.65 9.81 -4.92
N ALA A 346 7.67 10.57 -5.40
CA ALA A 346 7.88 11.93 -5.91
C ALA A 346 8.49 12.85 -4.85
N GLY A 347 8.01 12.75 -3.60
CA GLY A 347 8.57 13.47 -2.47
C GLY A 347 10.03 13.12 -2.18
N ILE A 348 10.36 11.84 -2.25
CA ILE A 348 11.72 11.34 -2.03
C ILE A 348 12.64 11.80 -3.17
N ALA A 349 12.22 11.62 -4.42
CA ALA A 349 12.99 12.03 -5.59
C ALA A 349 13.34 13.52 -5.54
N GLU A 350 12.38 14.36 -5.18
CA GLU A 350 12.60 15.80 -5.05
C GLU A 350 13.51 16.15 -3.86
N ALA A 351 13.34 15.49 -2.71
CA ALA A 351 14.12 15.77 -1.51
C ALA A 351 15.57 15.28 -1.59
N LEU A 352 15.83 14.16 -2.29
CA LEU A 352 17.17 13.58 -2.47
C LEU A 352 17.84 14.02 -3.78
N GLY A 353 17.06 14.39 -4.79
CA GLY A 353 17.58 14.81 -6.11
C GLY A 353 18.09 16.24 -6.16
N LYS A 354 17.95 17.01 -5.09
CA LYS A 354 18.52 18.37 -4.92
C LYS A 354 19.99 18.25 -4.44
#